data_fc9221c34ed8d876eb74a8769c94650b
#
_entry.id   fc9221c34ed8d876eb74a8769c94650b
#
_cell.length_a   1.000
_cell.length_b   1.000
_cell.length_c   1.000
_cell.angle_alpha   90.00
_cell.angle_beta   90.00
_cell.angle_gamma   90.00
#
_symmetry.space_group_name_H-M   'P 1'
#
loop_
_entity.id
_entity.type
_entity.pdbx_description
1 polymer ?
#
loop_
_entity_poly.entity_id
_entity_poly.type
_entity_poly.pdbx_seq_one_letter_code
_entity_poly.pdbx_strand_id
1 'polypeptide(L)'
;MLKNKDLELTINSKGGVVSKAVIKKFEDRNGNKDVTLFDSSTQSLNFALAAKNVNINTADLYFTPSNQTDSTVTMTAEAGKGKALVINYVLGKDYMLHTQMQAVGMANDFAPSTSQMDVQWKDLVRQQERGFTFENRYASLTYHKTDGGTDYLSEAKNLKDETIEDKIDWVAFKNQFFSAVMIAKNDFAENSQMTSIPQEKGSGYLKQYEAKMKTSFDPSGKTPSEFDFYFGPNDFRLLNRVEKECQFNKDLEMQRLVYLGWPLFRIINRWFTIYVFDFLTGLNINMGIVLILITLLLKLITYPMVKKSYMSSAKMRVLKPKLEEATKHLNKPEDQMQKQQAMMAEYSKYGVSPLSGCLPMLIQMPIWIAMFNFVPNAIQLRGESFLWIKDLSTYDPILEWNTNLWLIGDHLSLTCILFCVANVLYSLMTMRQQRDQMVGQQAEQMKMMQWMMFLMPVMFFFMFNDYSAGLNFYYFVSLFFSAAIMWTLRKTTNDEKLLAILEKKYEENKNNPKKLSGLAARLQAMQEQQMELQRKREELERKRKGL
;
A
#
# COMPACT_ATOMS: atom_id res chain seq x y z
N MET A 1 -12.18 -5.86 -34.21
CA MET A 1 -11.07 -6.00 -33.28
C MET A 1 -10.16 -4.77 -33.48
N LEU A 2 -9.79 -4.13 -32.37
CA LEU A 2 -8.82 -3.01 -32.36
C LEU A 2 -7.54 -3.51 -31.71
N LYS A 3 -6.38 -3.08 -32.19
CA LYS A 3 -5.09 -3.51 -31.66
C LYS A 3 -4.00 -2.44 -31.84
N ASN A 4 -3.13 -2.36 -30.87
CA ASN A 4 -1.86 -1.65 -30.96
C ASN A 4 -0.72 -2.55 -30.41
N LYS A 5 0.45 -1.96 -30.15
CA LYS A 5 1.63 -2.72 -29.62
C LYS A 5 1.43 -3.27 -28.20
N ASP A 6 0.50 -2.69 -27.42
CA ASP A 6 0.35 -2.94 -25.98
C ASP A 6 -1.01 -3.53 -25.60
N LEU A 7 -2.05 -3.32 -26.44
CA LEU A 7 -3.43 -3.67 -26.13
C LEU A 7 -4.15 -4.26 -27.35
N GLU A 8 -5.01 -5.24 -27.09
CA GLU A 8 -5.93 -5.84 -28.08
C GLU A 8 -7.35 -5.87 -27.50
N LEU A 9 -8.30 -5.27 -28.22
CA LEU A 9 -9.68 -5.13 -27.81
C LEU A 9 -10.62 -5.80 -28.81
N THR A 10 -11.55 -6.59 -28.32
CA THR A 10 -12.65 -7.12 -29.13
C THR A 10 -13.93 -6.35 -28.80
N ILE A 11 -14.57 -5.78 -29.80
CA ILE A 11 -15.89 -5.14 -29.68
C ILE A 11 -16.93 -6.13 -30.18
N ASN A 12 -17.95 -6.39 -29.38
CA ASN A 12 -19.04 -7.31 -29.73
C ASN A 12 -20.12 -6.59 -30.54
N SER A 13 -20.63 -7.22 -31.59
CA SER A 13 -21.79 -6.71 -32.33
C SER A 13 -23.04 -6.64 -31.46
N LYS A 14 -23.25 -7.60 -30.56
CA LYS A 14 -24.30 -7.49 -29.56
C LYS A 14 -23.86 -6.54 -28.45
N GLY A 15 -24.61 -5.48 -28.24
CA GLY A 15 -24.30 -4.44 -27.26
C GLY A 15 -23.41 -3.32 -27.79
N GLY A 16 -22.62 -3.56 -28.85
CA GLY A 16 -21.72 -2.57 -29.42
C GLY A 16 -20.53 -2.22 -28.52
N VAL A 17 -20.28 -2.94 -27.44
CA VAL A 17 -19.30 -2.61 -26.39
C VAL A 17 -18.04 -3.48 -26.43
N VAL A 18 -16.97 -3.03 -25.79
CA VAL A 18 -15.75 -3.84 -25.62
C VAL A 18 -16.09 -5.06 -24.79
N SER A 19 -15.92 -6.24 -25.36
CA SER A 19 -16.25 -7.54 -24.74
C SER A 19 -15.02 -8.32 -24.30
N LYS A 20 -13.81 -7.96 -24.77
CA LYS A 20 -12.56 -8.58 -24.37
C LYS A 20 -11.43 -7.58 -24.41
N ALA A 21 -10.58 -7.56 -23.39
CA ALA A 21 -9.38 -6.78 -23.33
C ALA A 21 -8.18 -7.67 -23.01
N VAL A 22 -7.14 -7.63 -23.85
CA VAL A 22 -5.91 -8.38 -23.71
C VAL A 22 -4.73 -7.42 -23.66
N ILE A 23 -4.03 -7.43 -22.54
CA ILE A 23 -2.83 -6.64 -22.29
C ILE A 23 -1.62 -7.46 -22.74
N LYS A 24 -0.85 -6.92 -23.67
CA LYS A 24 0.33 -7.61 -24.24
C LYS A 24 1.56 -7.40 -23.39
N LYS A 25 2.57 -8.27 -23.58
CA LYS A 25 3.90 -8.21 -22.93
C LYS A 25 3.90 -8.57 -21.44
N PHE A 26 2.82 -9.05 -20.90
CA PHE A 26 2.77 -9.57 -19.54
C PHE A 26 2.31 -11.03 -19.59
N GLU A 27 2.89 -11.89 -18.77
CA GLU A 27 2.44 -13.27 -18.63
C GLU A 27 1.32 -13.33 -17.59
N ASP A 28 0.32 -14.20 -17.79
CA ASP A 28 -0.67 -14.50 -16.77
C ASP A 28 -0.10 -15.45 -15.70
N ARG A 29 -0.88 -15.74 -14.65
CA ARG A 29 -0.49 -16.65 -13.55
C ARG A 29 -0.15 -18.08 -14.00
N ASN A 30 -0.55 -18.50 -15.19
CA ASN A 30 -0.33 -19.82 -15.76
C ASN A 30 0.89 -19.83 -16.71
N GLY A 31 1.55 -18.70 -16.92
CA GLY A 31 2.67 -18.53 -17.85
C GLY A 31 2.24 -18.38 -19.31
N ASN A 32 0.94 -18.11 -19.58
CA ASN A 32 0.50 -17.78 -20.91
C ASN A 32 0.97 -16.36 -21.25
N LYS A 33 1.42 -16.17 -22.49
CA LYS A 33 1.71 -14.83 -23.00
C LYS A 33 0.42 -14.03 -23.07
N ASP A 34 0.53 -12.77 -22.68
CA ASP A 34 -0.56 -11.78 -22.67
C ASP A 34 -1.62 -12.04 -21.59
N VAL A 35 -1.96 -10.98 -20.87
CA VAL A 35 -2.94 -11.00 -19.79
C VAL A 35 -4.33 -10.69 -20.34
N THR A 36 -5.27 -11.61 -20.23
CA THR A 36 -6.68 -11.34 -20.48
C THR A 36 -7.30 -10.70 -19.26
N LEU A 37 -7.61 -9.40 -19.35
CA LEU A 37 -8.20 -8.66 -18.24
C LEU A 37 -9.63 -9.11 -17.99
N PHE A 38 -10.44 -9.16 -19.04
CA PHE A 38 -11.80 -9.69 -19.04
C PHE A 38 -12.18 -10.23 -20.43
N ASP A 39 -13.29 -10.98 -20.50
CA ASP A 39 -13.94 -11.39 -21.74
C ASP A 39 -15.48 -11.35 -21.62
N SER A 40 -16.18 -11.73 -22.68
CA SER A 40 -17.64 -11.69 -22.75
C SER A 40 -18.37 -12.56 -21.71
N SER A 41 -17.67 -13.48 -21.06
CA SER A 41 -18.24 -14.33 -19.99
C SER A 41 -18.11 -13.68 -18.61
N THR A 42 -17.20 -12.72 -18.44
CA THR A 42 -16.92 -12.08 -17.14
C THR A 42 -17.40 -10.63 -17.07
N GLN A 43 -17.40 -9.91 -18.21
CA GLN A 43 -17.70 -8.49 -18.25
C GLN A 43 -19.00 -8.21 -19.00
N SER A 44 -19.78 -7.23 -18.51
CA SER A 44 -20.91 -6.66 -19.22
C SER A 44 -20.96 -5.14 -19.01
N LEU A 45 -21.23 -4.41 -20.09
CA LEU A 45 -21.49 -2.98 -20.07
C LEU A 45 -22.79 -2.70 -20.84
N ASN A 46 -23.71 -1.99 -20.20
CA ASN A 46 -24.98 -1.59 -20.78
C ASN A 46 -25.22 -0.11 -20.59
N PHE A 47 -25.64 0.55 -21.65
CA PHE A 47 -26.18 1.90 -21.62
C PHE A 47 -27.70 1.81 -21.80
N ALA A 48 -28.45 2.31 -20.80
CA ALA A 48 -29.91 2.29 -20.86
C ALA A 48 -30.45 3.73 -21.08
N LEU A 49 -31.27 3.88 -22.11
CA LEU A 49 -31.84 5.15 -22.56
C LEU A 49 -33.36 5.09 -22.39
N ALA A 50 -33.93 6.03 -21.65
CA ALA A 50 -35.37 6.16 -21.46
C ALA A 50 -36.01 6.86 -22.66
N ALA A 51 -36.49 6.09 -23.64
CA ALA A 51 -37.30 6.63 -24.74
C ALA A 51 -38.79 6.67 -24.36
N LYS A 52 -39.61 7.41 -25.14
CA LYS A 52 -41.03 7.69 -24.81
C LYS A 52 -41.87 6.42 -24.57
N ASN A 53 -41.64 5.39 -25.33
CA ASN A 53 -42.48 4.19 -25.30
C ASN A 53 -41.76 2.92 -24.83
N VAL A 54 -40.43 2.97 -24.72
CA VAL A 54 -39.61 1.81 -24.38
C VAL A 54 -38.27 2.25 -23.81
N ASN A 55 -37.73 1.48 -22.89
CA ASN A 55 -36.34 1.63 -22.47
C ASN A 55 -35.42 0.90 -23.45
N ILE A 56 -34.47 1.61 -24.02
CA ILE A 56 -33.48 1.07 -24.95
C ILE A 56 -32.26 0.64 -24.15
N ASN A 57 -32.01 -0.67 -24.09
CA ASN A 57 -30.78 -1.21 -23.53
C ASN A 57 -29.82 -1.56 -24.67
N THR A 58 -28.63 -0.98 -24.68
CA THR A 58 -27.65 -1.31 -25.73
C THR A 58 -27.27 -2.79 -25.73
N ALA A 59 -27.26 -3.45 -24.57
CA ALA A 59 -26.99 -4.89 -24.44
C ALA A 59 -27.94 -5.79 -25.25
N ASP A 60 -29.14 -5.30 -25.60
CA ASP A 60 -30.13 -6.03 -26.35
C ASP A 60 -30.05 -5.72 -27.87
N LEU A 61 -29.29 -4.71 -28.28
CA LEU A 61 -29.17 -4.27 -29.65
C LEU A 61 -28.03 -4.98 -30.39
N TYR A 62 -28.18 -5.08 -31.71
CA TYR A 62 -27.13 -5.53 -32.61
C TYR A 62 -26.58 -4.37 -33.40
N PHE A 63 -25.27 -4.19 -33.33
CA PHE A 63 -24.52 -3.13 -34.00
C PHE A 63 -23.76 -3.70 -35.19
N THR A 64 -23.79 -2.97 -36.32
CA THR A 64 -23.03 -3.30 -37.51
C THR A 64 -21.75 -2.45 -37.54
N PRO A 65 -20.56 -3.08 -37.65
CA PRO A 65 -19.30 -2.34 -37.74
C PRO A 65 -19.10 -1.69 -39.12
N SER A 66 -18.56 -0.49 -39.11
CA SER A 66 -18.13 0.24 -40.32
C SER A 66 -16.83 1.03 -40.02
N ASN A 67 -16.17 1.54 -41.03
CA ASN A 67 -14.93 2.33 -40.93
C ASN A 67 -13.85 1.65 -40.05
N GLN A 68 -13.74 0.32 -40.16
CA GLN A 68 -12.85 -0.46 -39.33
C GLN A 68 -11.41 -0.37 -39.82
N THR A 69 -10.53 0.00 -38.88
CA THR A 69 -9.07 -0.07 -39.01
C THR A 69 -8.49 -0.86 -37.80
N ASP A 70 -7.18 -0.89 -37.68
CA ASP A 70 -6.55 -1.46 -36.45
C ASP A 70 -6.82 -0.60 -35.21
N SER A 71 -7.08 0.71 -35.37
CA SER A 71 -7.27 1.65 -34.25
C SER A 71 -8.67 2.28 -34.20
N THR A 72 -9.51 2.14 -35.21
CA THR A 72 -10.84 2.79 -35.22
C THR A 72 -11.92 1.83 -35.64
N VAL A 73 -13.14 2.02 -35.15
CA VAL A 73 -14.35 1.38 -35.63
C VAL A 73 -15.59 2.20 -35.26
N THR A 74 -16.53 2.28 -36.16
CA THR A 74 -17.87 2.83 -35.91
C THR A 74 -18.86 1.66 -35.79
N MET A 75 -19.59 1.60 -34.70
CA MET A 75 -20.64 0.59 -34.43
C MET A 75 -22.01 1.27 -34.55
N THR A 76 -22.87 0.81 -35.44
CA THR A 76 -24.18 1.41 -35.72
C THR A 76 -25.31 0.42 -35.47
N ALA A 77 -26.26 0.78 -34.62
CA ALA A 77 -27.53 0.08 -34.45
C ALA A 77 -28.65 0.89 -35.08
N GLU A 78 -29.21 0.40 -36.18
CA GLU A 78 -30.31 1.05 -36.89
C GLU A 78 -31.63 0.91 -36.11
N ALA A 79 -32.34 2.04 -35.94
CA ALA A 79 -33.63 2.13 -35.26
C ALA A 79 -34.77 2.55 -36.23
N GLY A 80 -34.52 2.44 -37.54
CA GLY A 80 -35.46 2.82 -38.60
C GLY A 80 -34.84 3.77 -39.61
N LYS A 81 -35.62 4.21 -40.56
CA LYS A 81 -35.13 5.05 -41.69
C LYS A 81 -34.53 6.37 -41.16
N GLY A 82 -33.22 6.52 -41.29
CA GLY A 82 -32.50 7.71 -40.85
C GLY A 82 -32.34 7.84 -39.32
N LYS A 83 -32.60 6.79 -38.54
CA LYS A 83 -32.47 6.73 -37.08
C LYS A 83 -31.46 5.66 -36.70
N ALA A 84 -30.49 6.02 -35.87
CA ALA A 84 -29.48 5.08 -35.40
C ALA A 84 -28.89 5.52 -34.08
N LEU A 85 -28.44 4.52 -33.30
CA LEU A 85 -27.50 4.72 -32.20
C LEU A 85 -26.10 4.38 -32.73
N VAL A 86 -25.17 5.32 -32.64
CA VAL A 86 -23.82 5.22 -33.19
C VAL A 86 -22.82 5.30 -32.06
N ILE A 87 -21.86 4.37 -32.05
CA ILE A 87 -20.74 4.37 -31.10
C ILE A 87 -19.45 4.35 -31.91
N ASN A 88 -18.63 5.38 -31.74
CA ASN A 88 -17.31 5.48 -32.35
C ASN A 88 -16.23 5.13 -31.35
N TYR A 89 -15.30 4.29 -31.74
CA TYR A 89 -14.16 3.86 -30.97
C TYR A 89 -12.86 4.28 -31.64
N VAL A 90 -11.95 4.89 -30.88
CA VAL A 90 -10.60 5.23 -31.32
C VAL A 90 -9.61 4.73 -30.28
N LEU A 91 -8.85 3.68 -30.63
CA LEU A 91 -7.77 3.17 -29.80
C LEU A 91 -6.57 4.11 -29.91
N GLY A 92 -6.23 4.75 -28.80
CA GLY A 92 -5.10 5.66 -28.68
C GLY A 92 -3.75 4.93 -28.65
N LYS A 93 -2.75 5.69 -28.32
CA LYS A 93 -1.45 5.14 -27.93
C LYS A 93 -1.56 4.57 -26.53
N ASP A 94 -0.63 3.68 -26.20
CA ASP A 94 -0.61 3.01 -24.92
C ASP A 94 -1.91 2.23 -24.65
N TYR A 95 -2.63 2.49 -23.56
CA TYR A 95 -3.75 1.68 -23.05
C TYR A 95 -5.09 2.41 -23.06
N MET A 96 -5.20 3.54 -23.78
CA MET A 96 -6.41 4.36 -23.81
C MET A 96 -7.31 4.06 -25.00
N LEU A 97 -8.61 3.99 -24.77
CA LEU A 97 -9.66 3.86 -25.78
C LEU A 97 -10.65 5.02 -25.63
N HIS A 98 -10.73 5.89 -26.64
CA HIS A 98 -11.70 6.98 -26.70
C HIS A 98 -13.00 6.48 -27.30
N THR A 99 -14.12 6.85 -26.71
CA THR A 99 -15.45 6.39 -27.11
C THR A 99 -16.42 7.55 -27.16
N GLN A 100 -17.17 7.65 -28.26
CA GLN A 100 -18.24 8.64 -28.44
C GLN A 100 -19.54 7.92 -28.80
N MET A 101 -20.60 8.13 -28.03
CA MET A 101 -21.93 7.59 -28.29
C MET A 101 -22.92 8.72 -28.66
N GLN A 102 -23.69 8.52 -29.72
CA GLN A 102 -24.58 9.53 -30.28
C GLN A 102 -25.86 8.90 -30.82
N ALA A 103 -27.02 9.51 -30.52
CA ALA A 103 -28.30 9.17 -31.12
C ALA A 103 -28.54 10.02 -32.37
N VAL A 104 -28.54 9.42 -33.56
CA VAL A 104 -28.72 10.12 -34.83
C VAL A 104 -30.18 10.02 -35.28
N GLY A 105 -30.81 11.16 -35.59
CA GLY A 105 -32.19 11.21 -36.10
C GLY A 105 -33.27 10.78 -35.10
N MET A 106 -32.94 10.60 -33.81
CA MET A 106 -33.82 10.02 -32.78
C MET A 106 -34.42 11.05 -31.81
N ALA A 107 -34.25 12.35 -32.07
CA ALA A 107 -34.71 13.41 -31.15
C ALA A 107 -36.19 13.27 -30.73
N ASN A 108 -37.04 12.87 -31.66
CA ASN A 108 -38.48 12.72 -31.43
C ASN A 108 -38.85 11.43 -30.64
N ASP A 109 -37.95 10.49 -30.51
CA ASP A 109 -38.18 9.22 -29.81
C ASP A 109 -37.96 9.37 -28.29
N PHE A 110 -37.30 10.43 -27.86
CA PHE A 110 -37.06 10.75 -26.44
C PHE A 110 -38.01 11.83 -25.93
N ALA A 111 -38.27 11.83 -24.64
CA ALA A 111 -39.00 12.93 -24.00
C ALA A 111 -38.09 14.19 -23.98
N PRO A 112 -38.67 15.43 -24.06
CA PRO A 112 -37.88 16.66 -23.97
C PRO A 112 -37.09 16.81 -22.67
N SER A 113 -37.50 16.12 -21.61
CA SER A 113 -36.84 16.10 -20.29
C SER A 113 -35.71 15.06 -20.20
N THR A 114 -35.53 14.19 -21.21
CA THR A 114 -34.45 13.19 -21.18
C THR A 114 -33.12 13.89 -21.38
N SER A 115 -32.28 13.86 -20.34
CA SER A 115 -30.96 14.51 -20.33
C SER A 115 -29.86 13.59 -19.76
N GLN A 116 -30.23 12.39 -19.35
CA GLN A 116 -29.33 11.41 -18.78
C GLN A 116 -29.59 10.02 -19.32
N MET A 117 -28.58 9.16 -19.27
CA MET A 117 -28.66 7.73 -19.49
C MET A 117 -28.09 6.97 -18.30
N ASP A 118 -28.61 5.79 -18.06
CA ASP A 118 -28.06 4.87 -17.07
C ASP A 118 -26.88 4.10 -17.68
N VAL A 119 -25.82 3.94 -16.90
CA VAL A 119 -24.64 3.15 -17.22
C VAL A 119 -24.52 2.05 -16.20
N GLN A 120 -24.57 0.81 -16.67
CA GLN A 120 -24.40 -0.37 -15.82
C GLN A 120 -23.17 -1.14 -16.29
N TRP A 121 -22.16 -1.18 -15.44
CA TRP A 121 -20.90 -1.87 -15.71
C TRP A 121 -20.65 -2.94 -14.66
N LYS A 122 -20.36 -4.16 -15.10
CA LYS A 122 -20.12 -5.32 -14.25
C LYS A 122 -18.94 -6.11 -14.77
N ASP A 123 -18.09 -6.59 -13.85
CA ASP A 123 -17.01 -7.50 -14.18
C ASP A 123 -16.74 -8.50 -13.05
N LEU A 124 -16.53 -9.75 -13.43
CA LEU A 124 -16.02 -10.81 -12.57
C LEU A 124 -14.49 -10.86 -12.75
N VAL A 125 -13.78 -10.10 -11.90
CA VAL A 125 -12.36 -9.82 -12.03
C VAL A 125 -11.52 -11.07 -11.89
N ARG A 126 -10.72 -11.37 -12.92
CA ARG A 126 -9.85 -12.55 -13.00
C ARG A 126 -8.67 -12.44 -12.05
N GLN A 127 -8.34 -13.56 -11.43
CA GLN A 127 -7.07 -13.70 -10.72
C GLN A 127 -5.93 -13.77 -11.74
N GLN A 128 -4.99 -12.82 -11.67
CA GLN A 128 -3.82 -12.72 -12.57
C GLN A 128 -2.52 -13.17 -11.91
N GLU A 129 -2.49 -13.21 -10.58
CA GLU A 129 -1.32 -13.57 -9.80
C GLU A 129 -1.48 -14.96 -9.16
N ARG A 130 -0.35 -15.60 -8.86
CA ARG A 130 -0.34 -16.93 -8.24
C ARG A 130 -0.95 -16.92 -6.83
N GLY A 131 -0.69 -15.88 -6.05
CA GLY A 131 -1.14 -15.74 -4.67
C GLY A 131 -2.52 -15.09 -4.54
N PHE A 132 -3.60 -15.88 -4.49
CA PHE A 132 -4.97 -15.39 -4.35
C PHE A 132 -5.15 -14.42 -3.17
N THR A 133 -4.72 -14.82 -1.97
CA THR A 133 -4.93 -14.03 -0.73
C THR A 133 -4.28 -12.66 -0.84
N PHE A 134 -3.09 -12.62 -1.43
CA PHE A 134 -2.30 -11.41 -1.56
C PHE A 134 -2.86 -10.48 -2.66
N GLU A 135 -3.15 -11.02 -3.85
CA GLU A 135 -3.75 -10.24 -4.94
C GLU A 135 -5.13 -9.70 -4.54
N ASN A 136 -5.98 -10.53 -3.92
CA ASN A 136 -7.33 -10.14 -3.48
C ASN A 136 -7.31 -8.98 -2.46
N ARG A 137 -6.24 -8.84 -1.68
CA ARG A 137 -6.05 -7.72 -0.75
C ARG A 137 -5.95 -6.36 -1.46
N TYR A 138 -5.36 -6.34 -2.65
CA TYR A 138 -5.18 -5.12 -3.45
C TYR A 138 -6.25 -4.93 -4.52
N ALA A 139 -7.10 -5.94 -4.72
CA ALA A 139 -8.25 -5.84 -5.63
C ALA A 139 -9.34 -4.96 -5.02
N SER A 140 -9.79 -3.94 -5.76
CA SER A 140 -10.80 -2.98 -5.30
C SER A 140 -11.61 -2.40 -6.44
N LEU A 141 -12.88 -2.09 -6.19
CA LEU A 141 -13.63 -1.12 -6.97
C LEU A 141 -13.22 0.26 -6.46
N THR A 142 -12.60 1.05 -7.32
CA THR A 142 -12.03 2.36 -6.97
C THR A 142 -12.73 3.44 -7.78
N TYR A 143 -12.94 4.61 -7.21
CA TYR A 143 -13.57 5.75 -7.89
C TYR A 143 -12.91 7.08 -7.48
N HIS A 144 -13.00 8.08 -8.35
CA HIS A 144 -12.50 9.43 -8.11
C HIS A 144 -13.66 10.41 -8.09
N LYS A 145 -13.70 11.26 -7.08
CA LYS A 145 -14.71 12.31 -6.89
C LYS A 145 -14.29 13.57 -7.64
N THR A 146 -15.24 14.27 -8.24
CA THR A 146 -14.98 15.51 -8.99
C THR A 146 -14.44 16.67 -8.15
N ASP A 147 -14.75 16.68 -6.84
CA ASP A 147 -14.21 17.65 -5.89
C ASP A 147 -12.81 17.27 -5.36
N GLY A 148 -12.24 16.20 -5.89
CA GLY A 148 -10.93 15.64 -5.53
C GLY A 148 -11.03 14.53 -4.47
N GLY A 149 -10.15 13.57 -4.65
CA GLY A 149 -10.04 12.42 -3.76
C GLY A 149 -10.49 11.12 -4.40
N THR A 150 -9.68 10.10 -4.16
CA THR A 150 -9.92 8.74 -4.63
C THR A 150 -10.29 7.88 -3.44
N ASP A 151 -11.37 7.13 -3.55
CA ASP A 151 -11.85 6.19 -2.54
C ASP A 151 -12.11 4.81 -3.16
N TYR A 152 -12.32 3.78 -2.34
CA TYR A 152 -12.44 2.42 -2.84
C TYR A 152 -13.23 1.48 -1.93
N LEU A 153 -13.90 0.50 -2.55
CA LEU A 153 -14.49 -0.65 -1.87
C LEU A 153 -13.53 -1.83 -1.95
N SER A 154 -12.97 -2.24 -0.82
CA SER A 154 -11.94 -3.30 -0.76
C SER A 154 -12.17 -4.28 0.38
N GLU A 155 -13.36 -4.88 0.48
CA GLU A 155 -13.56 -5.95 1.45
C GLU A 155 -13.11 -7.30 0.90
N ALA A 156 -12.21 -7.97 1.62
CA ALA A 156 -11.68 -9.26 1.20
C ALA A 156 -12.63 -10.44 1.47
N LYS A 157 -13.55 -10.29 2.45
CA LYS A 157 -14.40 -11.39 2.92
C LYS A 157 -15.91 -11.11 2.89
N ASN A 158 -16.30 -9.84 2.86
CA ASN A 158 -17.70 -9.42 2.99
C ASN A 158 -18.16 -8.71 1.71
N LEU A 159 -19.44 -8.87 1.40
CA LEU A 159 -20.10 -8.04 0.40
C LEU A 159 -20.06 -6.58 0.84
N LYS A 160 -19.69 -5.67 -0.06
CA LYS A 160 -19.80 -4.23 0.09
C LYS A 160 -20.78 -3.70 -0.94
N ASP A 161 -21.71 -2.90 -0.49
CA ASP A 161 -22.67 -2.17 -1.31
C ASP A 161 -22.77 -0.74 -0.77
N GLU A 162 -22.40 0.23 -1.59
CA GLU A 162 -22.33 1.64 -1.21
C GLU A 162 -22.99 2.52 -2.26
N THR A 163 -23.72 3.54 -1.81
CA THR A 163 -24.21 4.63 -2.65
C THR A 163 -23.28 5.83 -2.49
N ILE A 164 -22.67 6.28 -3.57
CA ILE A 164 -21.74 7.40 -3.57
C ILE A 164 -22.54 8.67 -3.82
N GLU A 165 -22.63 9.51 -2.80
CA GLU A 165 -23.43 10.75 -2.82
C GLU A 165 -22.82 11.83 -3.72
N ASP A 166 -21.49 11.78 -3.92
CA ASP A 166 -20.75 12.75 -4.73
C ASP A 166 -20.77 12.39 -6.22
N LYS A 167 -20.55 13.40 -7.08
CA LYS A 167 -20.24 13.17 -8.50
C LYS A 167 -18.86 12.53 -8.62
N ILE A 168 -18.71 11.64 -9.59
CA ILE A 168 -17.46 10.94 -9.84
C ILE A 168 -16.97 11.11 -11.28
N ASP A 169 -15.66 11.29 -11.45
CA ASP A 169 -15.01 11.42 -12.75
C ASP A 169 -14.82 10.08 -13.43
N TRP A 170 -14.38 9.09 -12.64
CA TRP A 170 -14.11 7.75 -13.13
C TRP A 170 -14.36 6.66 -12.09
N VAL A 171 -14.60 5.46 -12.61
CA VAL A 171 -14.69 4.21 -11.86
C VAL A 171 -13.69 3.22 -12.42
N ALA A 172 -13.02 2.48 -11.55
CA ALA A 172 -12.04 1.46 -11.90
C ALA A 172 -12.34 0.12 -11.23
N PHE A 173 -12.31 -0.94 -12.02
CA PHE A 173 -12.26 -2.33 -11.56
C PHE A 173 -10.81 -2.78 -11.58
N LYS A 174 -10.26 -2.97 -10.42
CA LYS A 174 -8.83 -3.13 -10.20
C LYS A 174 -8.51 -4.46 -9.57
N ASN A 175 -7.49 -5.16 -10.07
CA ASN A 175 -6.72 -6.15 -9.32
C ASN A 175 -5.40 -5.53 -8.81
N GLN A 176 -4.40 -6.33 -8.44
CA GLN A 176 -3.14 -5.81 -7.93
C GLN A 176 -2.39 -4.97 -8.98
N PHE A 177 -2.16 -5.53 -10.17
CA PHE A 177 -1.27 -4.95 -11.19
C PHE A 177 -1.97 -4.40 -12.41
N PHE A 178 -3.27 -4.62 -12.57
CA PHE A 178 -4.03 -4.17 -13.74
C PHE A 178 -5.34 -3.54 -13.34
N SER A 179 -5.82 -2.64 -14.19
CA SER A 179 -7.12 -1.96 -14.01
C SER A 179 -7.87 -1.82 -15.33
N ALA A 180 -9.19 -1.93 -15.24
CA ALA A 180 -10.13 -1.42 -16.21
C ALA A 180 -10.77 -0.16 -15.63
N VAL A 181 -10.63 0.98 -16.31
CA VAL A 181 -11.14 2.28 -15.85
C VAL A 181 -12.10 2.85 -16.88
N MET A 182 -13.21 3.39 -16.43
CA MET A 182 -14.16 4.16 -17.25
C MET A 182 -14.20 5.60 -16.74
N ILE A 183 -13.89 6.55 -17.62
CA ILE A 183 -13.83 7.98 -17.34
C ILE A 183 -14.93 8.65 -18.15
N ALA A 184 -15.79 9.45 -17.50
CA ALA A 184 -16.84 10.19 -18.21
C ALA A 184 -16.43 11.66 -18.40
N LYS A 185 -16.63 12.20 -19.60
CA LYS A 185 -16.37 13.61 -19.89
C LYS A 185 -17.22 14.53 -19.01
N ASN A 186 -18.51 14.23 -18.89
CA ASN A 186 -19.49 15.04 -18.17
C ASN A 186 -19.81 14.46 -16.79
N ASP A 187 -18.87 13.73 -16.20
CA ASP A 187 -18.99 13.05 -14.91
C ASP A 187 -20.13 12.02 -14.82
N PHE A 188 -20.06 11.18 -13.82
CA PHE A 188 -21.19 10.40 -13.36
C PHE A 188 -21.91 11.17 -12.27
N ALA A 189 -23.24 11.17 -12.33
CA ALA A 189 -24.10 11.88 -11.40
C ALA A 189 -23.98 11.35 -9.98
N GLU A 190 -24.43 12.15 -9.04
CA GLU A 190 -24.61 11.79 -7.64
C GLU A 190 -25.46 10.53 -7.47
N ASN A 191 -25.30 9.84 -6.35
CA ASN A 191 -25.99 8.61 -5.99
C ASN A 191 -25.68 7.41 -6.89
N SER A 192 -24.44 7.33 -7.37
CA SER A 192 -23.94 6.13 -8.05
C SER A 192 -23.85 4.94 -7.07
N GLN A 193 -24.34 3.77 -7.49
CA GLN A 193 -24.32 2.54 -6.67
C GLN A 193 -23.12 1.69 -7.05
N MET A 194 -22.34 1.28 -6.06
CA MET A 194 -21.14 0.48 -6.23
C MET A 194 -21.21 -0.77 -5.37
N THR A 195 -21.03 -1.93 -5.99
CA THR A 195 -21.11 -3.24 -5.31
C THR A 195 -19.84 -4.04 -5.54
N SER A 196 -19.30 -4.62 -4.48
CA SER A 196 -18.15 -5.54 -4.50
C SER A 196 -18.50 -6.84 -3.78
N ILE A 197 -18.48 -7.96 -4.52
CA ILE A 197 -18.81 -9.30 -4.02
C ILE A 197 -17.56 -10.17 -4.08
N PRO A 198 -16.98 -10.57 -2.94
CA PRO A 198 -15.78 -11.41 -2.91
C PRO A 198 -16.07 -12.80 -3.50
N GLN A 199 -15.05 -13.39 -4.15
CA GLN A 199 -15.08 -14.73 -4.69
C GLN A 199 -14.22 -15.67 -3.85
N GLU A 200 -14.47 -16.96 -3.94
CA GLU A 200 -13.73 -17.97 -3.19
C GLU A 200 -12.37 -18.27 -3.82
N LYS A 201 -11.38 -18.61 -2.96
CA LYS A 201 -10.07 -19.09 -3.40
C LYS A 201 -10.26 -20.37 -4.24
N GLY A 202 -9.62 -20.39 -5.41
CA GLY A 202 -9.74 -21.52 -6.35
C GLY A 202 -10.80 -21.34 -7.44
N SER A 203 -11.68 -20.34 -7.34
CA SER A 203 -12.66 -20.02 -8.41
C SER A 203 -12.01 -19.49 -9.69
N GLY A 204 -10.78 -18.98 -9.60
CA GLY A 204 -10.09 -18.28 -10.70
C GLY A 204 -10.41 -16.78 -10.76
N TYR A 205 -11.23 -16.30 -9.85
CA TYR A 205 -11.69 -14.90 -9.77
C TYR A 205 -11.46 -14.34 -8.38
N LEU A 206 -11.28 -13.01 -8.29
CA LEU A 206 -11.04 -12.30 -7.03
C LEU A 206 -12.34 -11.75 -6.44
N LYS A 207 -13.03 -10.96 -7.23
CA LYS A 207 -14.27 -10.25 -6.85
C LYS A 207 -15.16 -10.05 -8.08
N GLN A 208 -16.46 -9.92 -7.84
CA GLN A 208 -17.38 -9.39 -8.81
C GLN A 208 -17.67 -7.94 -8.45
N TYR A 209 -17.43 -7.04 -9.40
CA TYR A 209 -17.75 -5.62 -9.25
C TYR A 209 -18.96 -5.27 -10.10
N GLU A 210 -19.79 -4.37 -9.58
CA GLU A 210 -20.90 -3.75 -10.30
C GLU A 210 -20.96 -2.27 -9.97
N ALA A 211 -21.04 -1.43 -11.01
CA ALA A 211 -21.24 0.00 -10.91
C ALA A 211 -22.50 0.39 -11.70
N LYS A 212 -23.46 1.02 -11.02
CA LYS A 212 -24.66 1.61 -11.62
C LYS A 212 -24.58 3.11 -11.46
N MET A 213 -24.48 3.79 -12.58
CA MET A 213 -24.19 5.22 -12.66
C MET A 213 -25.12 5.89 -13.64
N LYS A 214 -25.19 7.21 -13.59
CA LYS A 214 -25.90 8.03 -14.60
C LYS A 214 -24.94 9.09 -15.14
N THR A 215 -25.05 9.35 -16.44
CA THR A 215 -24.28 10.42 -17.06
C THR A 215 -25.13 11.18 -18.08
N SER A 216 -24.65 12.32 -18.56
CA SER A 216 -25.38 13.15 -19.49
C SER A 216 -25.58 12.47 -20.84
N PHE A 217 -26.76 12.68 -21.42
CA PHE A 217 -27.14 12.21 -22.74
C PHE A 217 -27.92 13.29 -23.47
N ASP A 218 -27.52 13.59 -24.71
CA ASP A 218 -28.23 14.51 -25.59
C ASP A 218 -29.11 13.77 -26.61
N PRO A 219 -30.44 13.73 -26.40
CA PRO A 219 -31.36 13.04 -27.28
C PRO A 219 -31.46 13.70 -28.67
N SER A 220 -31.04 14.97 -28.84
CA SER A 220 -30.99 15.63 -30.14
C SER A 220 -29.86 15.09 -31.02
N GLY A 221 -28.89 14.42 -30.44
CA GLY A 221 -27.72 13.90 -31.12
C GLY A 221 -26.75 14.94 -31.61
N LYS A 222 -26.81 16.17 -31.10
CA LYS A 222 -25.85 17.23 -31.46
C LYS A 222 -24.55 17.07 -30.70
N THR A 223 -24.65 16.70 -29.45
CA THR A 223 -23.50 16.52 -28.56
C THR A 223 -23.36 15.02 -28.19
N PRO A 224 -22.26 14.35 -28.57
CA PRO A 224 -22.05 12.95 -28.18
C PRO A 224 -21.78 12.82 -26.69
N SER A 225 -22.19 11.69 -26.10
CA SER A 225 -21.69 11.28 -24.80
C SER A 225 -20.33 10.66 -24.97
N GLU A 226 -19.32 11.19 -24.28
CA GLU A 226 -17.92 10.80 -24.49
C GLU A 226 -17.36 10.11 -23.25
N PHE A 227 -16.62 9.01 -23.48
CA PHE A 227 -15.95 8.23 -22.46
C PHE A 227 -14.53 7.91 -22.90
N ASP A 228 -13.63 7.92 -21.95
CA ASP A 228 -12.31 7.34 -22.10
C ASP A 228 -12.20 6.08 -21.26
N PHE A 229 -11.70 4.99 -21.84
CA PHE A 229 -11.40 3.78 -21.10
C PHE A 229 -9.90 3.59 -21.03
N TYR A 230 -9.43 3.16 -19.86
CA TYR A 230 -8.08 2.67 -19.67
C TYR A 230 -8.12 1.18 -19.35
N PHE A 231 -7.40 0.37 -20.13
CA PHE A 231 -7.24 -1.06 -19.88
C PHE A 231 -5.75 -1.37 -19.83
N GLY A 232 -5.16 -1.38 -18.66
CA GLY A 232 -3.71 -1.43 -18.59
C GLY A 232 -3.13 -1.70 -17.20
N PRO A 233 -1.78 -1.68 -17.12
CA PRO A 233 -1.04 -1.95 -15.91
C PRO A 233 -1.07 -0.78 -14.92
N ASN A 234 -1.10 -1.11 -13.62
CA ASN A 234 -1.02 -0.16 -12.53
C ASN A 234 0.43 0.31 -12.33
N ASP A 235 0.96 1.04 -13.31
CA ASP A 235 2.27 1.68 -13.24
C ASP A 235 2.13 3.18 -12.94
N PHE A 236 2.80 3.65 -11.88
CA PHE A 236 2.67 5.03 -11.41
C PHE A 236 3.03 6.07 -12.50
N ARG A 237 4.11 5.82 -13.26
CA ARG A 237 4.56 6.75 -14.30
C ARG A 237 3.68 6.71 -15.53
N LEU A 238 3.28 5.51 -15.92
CA LEU A 238 2.36 5.33 -17.04
C LEU A 238 1.02 6.02 -16.76
N LEU A 239 0.43 5.79 -15.57
CA LEU A 239 -0.85 6.40 -15.20
C LEU A 239 -0.80 7.93 -15.19
N ASN A 240 0.29 8.54 -14.70
CA ASN A 240 0.51 9.99 -14.82
C ASN A 240 0.68 10.47 -16.26
N ARG A 241 1.18 9.63 -17.16
CA ARG A 241 1.33 9.99 -18.58
C ARG A 241 0.00 9.89 -19.31
N VAL A 242 -0.72 8.78 -19.17
CA VAL A 242 -2.00 8.57 -19.86
C VAL A 242 -3.09 9.53 -19.38
N GLU A 243 -3.04 9.98 -18.12
CA GLU A 243 -3.91 11.03 -17.63
C GLU A 243 -3.82 12.32 -18.46
N LYS A 244 -2.61 12.69 -18.91
CA LYS A 244 -2.38 13.85 -19.78
C LYS A 244 -2.87 13.63 -21.21
N GLU A 245 -3.04 12.37 -21.63
CA GLU A 245 -3.60 11.99 -22.93
C GLU A 245 -5.13 11.94 -22.92
N CYS A 246 -5.74 11.95 -21.73
CA CYS A 246 -7.20 12.05 -21.57
C CYS A 246 -7.69 13.37 -22.18
N GLN A 247 -8.69 13.27 -23.07
CA GLN A 247 -9.18 14.41 -23.84
C GLN A 247 -10.03 15.41 -23.03
N PHE A 248 -10.29 15.12 -21.75
CA PHE A 248 -11.28 15.87 -20.96
C PHE A 248 -10.71 17.01 -20.13
N ASN A 249 -9.39 17.19 -20.13
CA ASN A 249 -8.68 18.25 -19.39
C ASN A 249 -9.06 18.32 -17.89
N LYS A 250 -9.10 17.16 -17.25
CA LYS A 250 -9.42 16.98 -15.83
C LYS A 250 -8.18 16.54 -15.05
N ASP A 251 -8.12 16.89 -13.77
CA ASP A 251 -7.16 16.31 -12.81
C ASP A 251 -7.76 15.01 -12.28
N LEU A 252 -7.41 13.89 -12.91
CA LEU A 252 -8.01 12.59 -12.62
C LEU A 252 -7.28 11.81 -11.54
N GLU A 253 -6.07 12.23 -11.16
CA GLU A 253 -5.22 11.53 -10.18
C GLU A 253 -5.12 10.00 -10.41
N MET A 254 -5.09 9.54 -11.67
CA MET A 254 -5.10 8.11 -12.02
C MET A 254 -3.96 7.31 -11.36
N GLN A 255 -2.84 7.97 -11.04
CA GLN A 255 -1.73 7.35 -10.30
C GLN A 255 -2.12 6.85 -8.89
N ARG A 256 -3.27 7.25 -8.36
CA ARG A 256 -3.81 6.72 -7.11
C ARG A 256 -4.31 5.27 -7.20
N LEU A 257 -4.47 4.75 -8.41
CA LEU A 257 -4.69 3.31 -8.63
C LEU A 257 -3.52 2.47 -8.12
N VAL A 258 -2.30 3.03 -8.08
CA VAL A 258 -1.16 2.39 -7.39
C VAL A 258 -1.25 2.67 -5.90
N TYR A 259 -1.47 1.62 -5.10
CA TYR A 259 -1.58 1.75 -3.65
C TYR A 259 -0.21 1.99 -3.00
N LEU A 260 0.04 3.20 -2.55
CA LEU A 260 1.30 3.62 -1.90
C LEU A 260 1.17 3.79 -0.37
N GLY A 261 0.07 3.35 0.21
CA GLY A 261 -0.21 3.47 1.64
C GLY A 261 -0.92 4.77 2.05
N TRP A 262 -1.08 4.95 3.35
CA TRP A 262 -1.70 6.13 3.96
C TRP A 262 -0.92 7.42 3.64
N PRO A 263 -1.50 8.60 3.82
CA PRO A 263 -0.93 9.88 3.35
C PRO A 263 0.55 10.08 3.73
N LEU A 264 0.94 9.78 4.98
CA LEU A 264 2.33 9.91 5.43
C LEU A 264 3.29 9.01 4.64
N PHE A 265 2.94 7.74 4.45
CA PHE A 265 3.76 6.75 3.75
C PHE A 265 3.75 7.00 2.24
N ARG A 266 2.61 7.46 1.71
CA ARG A 266 2.46 7.89 0.31
C ARG A 266 3.42 9.03 -0.03
N ILE A 267 3.62 10.02 0.87
CA ILE A 267 4.58 11.10 0.66
C ILE A 267 6.00 10.54 0.52
N ILE A 268 6.42 9.63 1.41
CA ILE A 268 7.74 8.98 1.32
C ILE A 268 7.89 8.25 -0.01
N ASN A 269 6.89 7.43 -0.38
CA ASN A 269 6.93 6.66 -1.61
C ASN A 269 6.90 7.53 -2.86
N ARG A 270 6.00 8.54 -2.93
CA ARG A 270 5.84 9.42 -4.08
C ARG A 270 7.06 10.31 -4.33
N TRP A 271 7.67 10.87 -3.28
CA TRP A 271 8.72 11.87 -3.41
C TRP A 271 10.14 11.32 -3.29
N PHE A 272 10.30 10.12 -2.77
CA PHE A 272 11.61 9.50 -2.59
C PHE A 272 11.70 8.12 -3.24
N THR A 273 10.89 7.15 -2.78
CA THR A 273 11.06 5.74 -3.17
C THR A 273 10.92 5.52 -4.68
N ILE A 274 9.88 6.08 -5.31
CA ILE A 274 9.62 5.96 -6.75
C ILE A 274 10.77 6.56 -7.56
N TYR A 275 11.27 7.75 -7.21
CA TYR A 275 12.35 8.38 -7.95
C TYR A 275 13.64 7.57 -7.89
N VAL A 276 13.99 7.06 -6.71
CA VAL A 276 15.19 6.22 -6.54
C VAL A 276 15.01 4.89 -7.28
N PHE A 277 13.83 4.29 -7.17
CA PHE A 277 13.51 3.04 -7.84
C PHE A 277 13.57 3.18 -9.36
N ASP A 278 12.94 4.20 -9.93
CA ASP A 278 12.95 4.50 -11.38
C ASP A 278 14.38 4.76 -11.89
N PHE A 279 15.17 5.52 -11.13
CA PHE A 279 16.57 5.76 -11.48
C PHE A 279 17.37 4.45 -11.54
N LEU A 280 17.24 3.59 -10.53
CA LEU A 280 17.94 2.30 -10.48
C LEU A 280 17.43 1.34 -11.56
N THR A 281 16.13 1.30 -11.82
CA THR A 281 15.52 0.49 -12.88
C THR A 281 16.01 0.94 -14.26
N GLY A 282 16.18 2.25 -14.46
CA GLY A 282 16.72 2.83 -15.71
C GLY A 282 18.16 2.41 -16.03
N LEU A 283 18.90 1.83 -15.07
CA LEU A 283 20.23 1.26 -15.29
C LEU A 283 20.21 -0.13 -15.94
N ASN A 284 19.02 -0.69 -16.17
CA ASN A 284 18.81 -2.04 -16.76
C ASN A 284 19.55 -3.15 -15.99
N ILE A 285 19.63 -3.04 -14.68
CA ILE A 285 20.16 -4.07 -13.78
C ILE A 285 19.03 -4.95 -13.24
N ASN A 286 19.36 -6.17 -12.80
CA ASN A 286 18.38 -7.10 -12.26
C ASN A 286 17.64 -6.50 -11.06
N MET A 287 16.33 -6.71 -10.99
CA MET A 287 15.45 -6.10 -9.99
C MET A 287 15.77 -6.51 -8.54
N GLY A 288 16.31 -7.71 -8.31
CA GLY A 288 16.82 -8.11 -7.00
C GLY A 288 18.01 -7.25 -6.55
N ILE A 289 18.89 -6.85 -7.47
CA ILE A 289 19.98 -5.90 -7.19
C ILE A 289 19.42 -4.52 -6.91
N VAL A 290 18.39 -4.07 -7.65
CA VAL A 290 17.68 -2.80 -7.35
C VAL A 290 17.15 -2.81 -5.92
N LEU A 291 16.54 -3.89 -5.44
CA LEU A 291 16.06 -4.01 -4.06
C LEU A 291 17.20 -3.94 -3.02
N ILE A 292 18.35 -4.53 -3.32
CA ILE A 292 19.54 -4.42 -2.45
C ILE A 292 20.05 -2.98 -2.41
N LEU A 293 20.18 -2.33 -3.56
CA LEU A 293 20.71 -0.96 -3.65
C LEU A 293 19.80 0.07 -2.99
N ILE A 294 18.48 -0.02 -3.18
CA ILE A 294 17.53 0.87 -2.50
C ILE A 294 17.58 0.65 -0.98
N THR A 295 17.71 -0.61 -0.54
CA THR A 295 17.88 -0.94 0.88
C THR A 295 19.14 -0.32 1.44
N LEU A 296 20.27 -0.46 0.75
CA LEU A 296 21.55 0.11 1.16
C LEU A 296 21.47 1.64 1.23
N LEU A 297 20.87 2.28 0.24
CA LEU A 297 20.70 3.73 0.22
C LEU A 297 19.86 4.23 1.41
N LEU A 298 18.73 3.56 1.70
CA LEU A 298 17.90 3.85 2.86
C LEU A 298 18.68 3.69 4.18
N LYS A 299 19.53 2.65 4.29
CA LYS A 299 20.41 2.46 5.46
C LYS A 299 21.48 3.54 5.58
N LEU A 300 22.05 3.99 4.48
CA LEU A 300 23.03 5.08 4.48
C LEU A 300 22.39 6.41 4.93
N ILE A 301 21.19 6.73 4.44
CA ILE A 301 20.46 7.93 4.85
C ILE A 301 20.11 7.90 6.35
N THR A 302 19.71 6.75 6.86
CA THR A 302 19.33 6.59 8.28
C THR A 302 20.51 6.37 9.21
N TYR A 303 21.71 6.04 8.68
CA TYR A 303 22.90 5.71 9.45
C TYR A 303 23.30 6.76 10.52
N PRO A 304 23.33 8.08 10.24
CA PRO A 304 23.70 9.08 11.26
C PRO A 304 22.78 9.02 12.48
N MET A 305 21.48 8.78 12.26
CA MET A 305 20.49 8.69 13.33
C MET A 305 20.63 7.37 14.11
N VAL A 306 20.84 6.25 13.41
CA VAL A 306 21.11 4.94 14.00
C VAL A 306 22.38 4.99 14.85
N LYS A 307 23.46 5.60 14.36
CA LYS A 307 24.71 5.80 15.10
C LYS A 307 24.50 6.63 16.36
N LYS A 308 23.77 7.76 16.27
CA LYS A 308 23.47 8.62 17.43
C LYS A 308 22.70 7.88 18.51
N SER A 309 21.72 7.09 18.14
CA SER A 309 20.95 6.29 19.06
C SER A 309 21.77 5.14 19.66
N TYR A 310 22.55 4.42 18.85
CA TYR A 310 23.47 3.41 19.35
C TYR A 310 24.43 3.99 20.38
N MET A 311 25.02 5.16 20.11
CA MET A 311 25.92 5.84 21.07
C MET A 311 25.20 6.22 22.36
N SER A 312 23.93 6.58 22.32
CA SER A 312 23.13 6.81 23.52
C SER A 312 22.93 5.53 24.33
N SER A 313 22.61 4.45 23.65
CA SER A 313 22.52 3.13 24.28
C SER A 313 23.85 2.67 24.87
N ALA A 314 24.96 2.92 24.18
CA ALA A 314 26.30 2.62 24.69
C ALA A 314 26.65 3.43 25.95
N LYS A 315 26.24 4.71 26.00
CA LYS A 315 26.41 5.55 27.20
C LYS A 315 25.62 5.00 28.41
N MET A 316 24.39 4.55 28.18
CA MET A 316 23.59 3.92 29.24
C MET A 316 24.26 2.64 29.76
N ARG A 317 24.82 1.83 28.85
CA ARG A 317 25.55 0.60 29.21
C ARG A 317 26.76 0.87 30.10
N VAL A 318 27.62 1.85 29.74
CA VAL A 318 28.83 2.15 30.54
C VAL A 318 28.52 2.82 31.87
N LEU A 319 27.35 3.47 32.02
CA LEU A 319 26.89 4.06 33.28
C LEU A 319 26.20 3.03 34.21
N LYS A 320 25.94 1.83 33.75
CA LYS A 320 25.23 0.80 34.54
C LYS A 320 25.81 0.57 35.93
N PRO A 321 27.16 0.39 36.14
CA PRO A 321 27.70 0.18 37.47
C PRO A 321 27.42 1.36 38.43
N LYS A 322 27.48 2.60 37.93
CA LYS A 322 27.17 3.80 38.73
C LYS A 322 25.69 3.91 39.10
N LEU A 323 24.80 3.46 38.19
CA LEU A 323 23.37 3.39 38.47
C LEU A 323 23.05 2.32 39.51
N GLU A 324 23.70 1.17 39.45
CA GLU A 324 23.56 0.10 40.42
C GLU A 324 24.01 0.56 41.82
N GLU A 325 25.12 1.28 41.91
CA GLU A 325 25.63 1.88 43.16
C GLU A 325 24.64 2.93 43.70
N ALA A 326 24.19 3.86 42.87
CA ALA A 326 23.26 4.93 43.25
C ALA A 326 21.88 4.39 43.72
N THR A 327 21.46 3.21 43.23
CA THR A 327 20.17 2.61 43.57
C THR A 327 20.24 1.42 44.49
N LYS A 328 21.42 1.07 45.02
CA LYS A 328 21.67 -0.12 45.87
C LYS A 328 20.82 -0.13 47.15
N HIS A 329 20.47 1.02 47.69
CA HIS A 329 19.65 1.19 48.89
C HIS A 329 18.14 1.07 48.65
N LEU A 330 17.69 1.07 47.37
CA LEU A 330 16.28 1.06 46.94
C LEU A 330 15.91 -0.34 46.38
N ASN A 331 15.79 -1.34 47.26
CA ASN A 331 15.58 -2.72 46.82
C ASN A 331 14.20 -3.30 47.15
N LYS A 332 13.34 -2.56 47.86
CA LYS A 332 11.99 -3.01 48.19
C LYS A 332 11.02 -2.79 47.02
N PRO A 333 9.99 -3.61 46.89
CA PRO A 333 8.96 -3.39 45.85
C PRO A 333 8.29 -2.03 45.92
N GLU A 334 8.19 -1.45 47.13
CA GLU A 334 7.60 -0.13 47.39
C GLU A 334 8.49 1.03 46.90
N ASP A 335 9.79 0.77 46.73
CA ASP A 335 10.77 1.81 46.32
C ASP A 335 10.91 1.94 44.78
N GLN A 336 10.14 1.22 44.00
CA GLN A 336 10.30 1.18 42.53
C GLN A 336 10.25 2.56 41.87
N MET A 337 9.35 3.41 42.32
CA MET A 337 9.20 4.76 41.76
C MET A 337 10.40 5.64 42.14
N GLN A 338 10.88 5.52 43.39
CA GLN A 338 12.06 6.24 43.86
C GLN A 338 13.33 5.75 43.15
N LYS A 339 13.44 4.44 42.90
CA LYS A 339 14.53 3.85 42.12
C LYS A 339 14.55 4.37 40.69
N GLN A 340 13.39 4.48 40.03
CA GLN A 340 13.27 5.01 38.69
C GLN A 340 13.65 6.51 38.65
N GLN A 341 13.22 7.29 39.64
CA GLN A 341 13.60 8.70 39.79
C GLN A 341 15.11 8.87 39.99
N ALA A 342 15.71 8.04 40.88
CA ALA A 342 17.16 8.07 41.13
C ALA A 342 17.96 7.74 39.85
N MET A 343 17.51 6.73 39.09
CA MET A 343 18.14 6.40 37.80
C MET A 343 18.03 7.53 36.78
N MET A 344 16.83 8.16 36.68
CA MET A 344 16.64 9.31 35.76
C MET A 344 17.49 10.50 36.17
N ALA A 345 17.58 10.80 37.47
CA ALA A 345 18.43 11.86 38.00
C ALA A 345 19.91 11.59 37.69
N GLU A 346 20.35 10.32 37.84
CA GLU A 346 21.73 9.95 37.55
C GLU A 346 22.04 10.06 36.05
N TYR A 347 21.18 9.56 35.16
CA TYR A 347 21.34 9.78 33.71
C TYR A 347 21.41 11.27 33.34
N SER A 348 20.58 12.10 33.96
CA SER A 348 20.56 13.54 33.73
C SER A 348 21.88 14.22 34.09
N LYS A 349 22.53 13.81 35.19
CA LYS A 349 23.84 14.32 35.60
C LYS A 349 24.91 14.14 34.50
N TYR A 350 24.86 13.00 33.79
CA TYR A 350 25.78 12.71 32.68
C TYR A 350 25.27 13.20 31.33
N GLY A 351 24.12 13.89 31.27
CA GLY A 351 23.51 14.38 30.04
C GLY A 351 23.08 13.27 29.08
N VAL A 352 22.65 12.11 29.63
CA VAL A 352 22.17 10.96 28.87
C VAL A 352 20.66 10.86 28.99
N SER A 353 19.96 10.69 27.88
CA SER A 353 18.52 10.50 27.86
C SER A 353 18.18 9.05 27.51
N PRO A 354 17.42 8.32 28.35
CA PRO A 354 17.02 6.93 28.05
C PRO A 354 16.08 6.84 26.85
N LEU A 355 15.34 7.91 26.52
CA LEU A 355 14.45 7.94 25.35
C LEU A 355 15.19 7.96 24.02
N SER A 356 16.46 8.35 24.00
CA SER A 356 17.26 8.37 22.76
C SER A 356 17.61 6.97 22.24
N GLY A 357 17.49 5.94 23.09
CA GLY A 357 17.67 4.53 22.69
C GLY A 357 16.58 3.97 21.77
N CYS A 358 15.34 4.47 21.87
CA CYS A 358 14.22 4.02 21.02
C CYS A 358 14.04 4.84 19.73
N LEU A 359 14.79 5.92 19.56
CA LEU A 359 14.70 6.83 18.41
C LEU A 359 14.88 6.14 17.04
N PRO A 360 15.78 5.14 16.84
CA PRO A 360 15.86 4.42 15.55
C PRO A 360 14.59 3.73 15.17
N MET A 361 13.89 3.11 16.13
CA MET A 361 12.64 2.41 15.86
C MET A 361 11.58 3.37 15.34
N LEU A 362 11.44 4.55 15.95
CA LEU A 362 10.48 5.58 15.54
C LEU A 362 10.74 6.12 14.13
N ILE A 363 12.01 6.21 13.71
CA ILE A 363 12.40 6.71 12.39
C ILE A 363 12.31 5.61 11.34
N GLN A 364 12.68 4.39 11.71
CA GLN A 364 12.72 3.27 10.80
C GLN A 364 11.31 2.73 10.46
N MET A 365 10.36 2.83 11.40
CA MET A 365 9.00 2.32 11.22
C MET A 365 8.27 2.97 10.02
N PRO A 366 8.27 4.31 9.81
CA PRO A 366 7.65 4.91 8.63
C PRO A 366 8.27 4.43 7.31
N ILE A 367 9.59 4.24 7.26
CA ILE A 367 10.29 3.73 6.07
C ILE A 367 9.88 2.28 5.82
N TRP A 368 9.82 1.47 6.87
CA TRP A 368 9.43 0.06 6.80
C TRP A 368 8.01 -0.11 6.27
N ILE A 369 7.05 0.68 6.77
CA ILE A 369 5.67 0.69 6.30
C ILE A 369 5.56 1.26 4.87
N ALA A 370 6.36 2.28 4.52
CA ALA A 370 6.39 2.80 3.16
C ALA A 370 6.80 1.71 2.16
N MET A 371 7.87 0.97 2.44
CA MET A 371 8.34 -0.14 1.59
C MET A 371 7.37 -1.33 1.59
N PHE A 372 6.67 -1.59 2.70
CA PHE A 372 5.59 -2.58 2.77
C PHE A 372 4.46 -2.29 1.78
N ASN A 373 4.16 -1.02 1.53
CA ASN A 373 3.14 -0.62 0.56
C ASN A 373 3.70 -0.48 -0.86
N PHE A 374 4.98 -0.14 -1.02
CA PHE A 374 5.59 0.10 -2.32
C PHE A 374 5.96 -1.20 -3.04
N VAL A 375 6.76 -2.07 -2.41
CA VAL A 375 7.32 -3.25 -3.07
C VAL A 375 6.25 -4.17 -3.68
N PRO A 376 5.15 -4.51 -2.96
CA PRO A 376 4.12 -5.37 -3.53
C PRO A 376 3.32 -4.76 -4.70
N ASN A 377 3.34 -3.45 -4.83
CA ASN A 377 2.60 -2.72 -5.87
C ASN A 377 3.50 -2.21 -7.00
N ALA A 378 4.80 -2.54 -6.98
CA ALA A 378 5.74 -2.21 -8.05
C ALA A 378 5.64 -3.27 -9.15
N ILE A 379 4.90 -2.95 -10.22
CA ILE A 379 4.68 -3.88 -11.36
C ILE A 379 6.00 -4.27 -12.06
N GLN A 380 7.04 -3.46 -11.94
CA GLN A 380 8.37 -3.75 -12.48
C GLN A 380 9.03 -4.99 -11.86
N LEU A 381 8.56 -5.44 -10.69
CA LEU A 381 9.04 -6.67 -10.06
C LEU A 381 8.34 -7.93 -10.57
N ARG A 382 7.25 -7.76 -11.34
CA ARG A 382 6.43 -8.85 -11.83
C ARG A 382 7.13 -9.63 -12.93
N GLY A 383 7.25 -10.93 -12.75
CA GLY A 383 7.98 -11.82 -13.66
C GLY A 383 9.51 -11.74 -13.57
N GLU A 384 10.05 -10.87 -12.70
CA GLU A 384 11.50 -10.70 -12.53
C GLU A 384 12.09 -11.75 -11.58
N SER A 385 13.10 -12.45 -12.04
CA SER A 385 13.78 -13.49 -11.26
C SER A 385 15.05 -12.97 -10.57
N PHE A 386 15.36 -13.52 -9.39
CA PHE A 386 16.59 -13.22 -8.68
C PHE A 386 17.04 -14.38 -7.78
N LEU A 387 18.28 -14.83 -7.93
CA LEU A 387 18.85 -16.00 -7.23
C LEU A 387 17.97 -17.23 -7.43
N TRP A 388 17.35 -17.74 -6.37
CA TRP A 388 16.41 -18.87 -6.40
C TRP A 388 14.95 -18.45 -6.65
N ILE A 389 14.65 -17.15 -6.54
CA ILE A 389 13.30 -16.58 -6.69
C ILE A 389 12.99 -16.51 -8.19
N LYS A 390 11.89 -17.14 -8.61
CA LYS A 390 11.45 -17.14 -10.01
C LYS A 390 10.71 -15.85 -10.37
N ASP A 391 9.97 -15.28 -9.42
CA ASP A 391 9.20 -14.06 -9.58
C ASP A 391 9.18 -13.29 -8.26
N LEU A 392 9.71 -12.06 -8.27
CA LEU A 392 9.79 -11.19 -7.10
C LEU A 392 8.42 -10.66 -6.64
N SER A 393 7.42 -10.68 -7.49
CA SER A 393 6.07 -10.15 -7.19
C SER A 393 5.17 -11.13 -6.46
N THR A 394 5.48 -12.42 -6.49
CA THR A 394 4.70 -13.50 -5.84
C THR A 394 5.53 -14.22 -4.78
N TYR A 395 4.93 -15.16 -4.06
CA TYR A 395 5.67 -15.99 -3.09
C TYR A 395 6.59 -17.01 -3.75
N ASP A 396 7.68 -17.42 -3.09
CA ASP A 396 8.68 -18.38 -3.56
C ASP A 396 8.57 -19.70 -2.77
N PRO A 397 7.79 -20.67 -3.23
CA PRO A 397 7.54 -21.88 -2.45
C PRO A 397 8.77 -22.82 -2.51
N ILE A 398 9.23 -23.26 -1.35
CA ILE A 398 10.16 -24.38 -1.20
C ILE A 398 9.41 -25.72 -1.14
N LEU A 399 8.20 -25.70 -0.57
CA LEU A 399 7.27 -26.81 -0.50
C LEU A 399 5.86 -26.30 -0.81
N GLU A 400 5.12 -27.08 -1.59
CA GLU A 400 3.71 -26.85 -1.88
C GLU A 400 2.93 -28.13 -1.60
N TRP A 401 1.72 -27.98 -1.07
CA TRP A 401 0.78 -29.08 -0.85
C TRP A 401 -0.63 -28.67 -1.24
N ASN A 402 -1.41 -29.65 -1.67
CA ASN A 402 -2.77 -29.40 -2.23
C ASN A 402 -3.85 -29.10 -1.18
N THR A 403 -3.47 -28.99 0.10
CA THR A 403 -4.41 -28.79 1.21
C THR A 403 -4.12 -27.45 1.89
N ASN A 404 -5.15 -26.63 2.07
CA ASN A 404 -4.99 -25.37 2.78
C ASN A 404 -4.93 -25.62 4.30
N LEU A 405 -3.72 -25.61 4.87
CA LEU A 405 -3.53 -25.77 6.32
C LEU A 405 -3.89 -24.48 7.05
N TRP A 406 -4.66 -24.62 8.11
CA TRP A 406 -5.02 -23.48 8.95
C TRP A 406 -3.74 -22.78 9.47
N LEU A 407 -3.61 -21.46 9.23
CA LEU A 407 -2.47 -20.59 9.53
C LEU A 407 -1.30 -20.61 8.52
N ILE A 408 -0.93 -21.72 7.90
CA ILE A 408 0.25 -21.82 7.03
C ILE A 408 -0.13 -21.65 5.55
N GLY A 409 -1.39 -21.99 5.20
CA GLY A 409 -1.83 -21.98 3.80
C GLY A 409 -1.48 -23.29 3.07
N ASP A 410 -1.16 -23.19 1.79
CA ASP A 410 -0.88 -24.31 0.89
C ASP A 410 0.59 -24.39 0.46
N HIS A 411 1.46 -23.55 1.04
CA HIS A 411 2.88 -23.50 0.70
C HIS A 411 3.75 -22.98 1.84
N LEU A 412 5.06 -23.13 1.66
CA LEU A 412 6.10 -22.63 2.55
C LEU A 412 7.08 -21.79 1.74
N SER A 413 7.13 -20.48 2.00
CA SER A 413 8.01 -19.54 1.31
C SER A 413 9.41 -19.51 1.90
N LEU A 414 10.45 -19.72 1.07
CA LEU A 414 11.85 -19.70 1.50
C LEU A 414 12.27 -18.30 1.93
N THR A 415 11.92 -17.28 1.17
CA THR A 415 12.26 -15.87 1.53
C THR A 415 11.60 -15.45 2.84
N CYS A 416 10.37 -15.93 3.12
CA CYS A 416 9.71 -15.69 4.40
C CYS A 416 10.47 -16.36 5.56
N ILE A 417 10.92 -17.61 5.39
CA ILE A 417 11.75 -18.31 6.39
C ILE A 417 13.04 -17.53 6.65
N LEU A 418 13.75 -17.12 5.59
CA LEU A 418 15.00 -16.36 5.72
C LEU A 418 14.78 -15.02 6.42
N PHE A 419 13.71 -14.32 6.10
CA PHE A 419 13.30 -13.10 6.80
C PHE A 419 13.04 -13.36 8.29
N CYS A 420 12.29 -14.41 8.64
CA CYS A 420 11.99 -14.75 10.04
C CYS A 420 13.26 -15.15 10.81
N VAL A 421 14.15 -15.93 10.21
CA VAL A 421 15.45 -16.28 10.80
C VAL A 421 16.30 -15.04 11.04
N ALA A 422 16.41 -14.15 10.05
CA ALA A 422 17.12 -12.88 10.20
C ALA A 422 16.51 -11.99 11.28
N ASN A 423 15.17 -11.99 11.40
CA ASN A 423 14.44 -11.24 12.43
C ASN A 423 14.76 -11.79 13.83
N VAL A 424 14.76 -13.12 14.02
CA VAL A 424 15.17 -13.75 15.29
C VAL A 424 16.61 -13.38 15.65
N LEU A 425 17.54 -13.50 14.71
CA LEU A 425 18.96 -13.17 14.95
C LEU A 425 19.14 -11.69 15.32
N TYR A 426 18.49 -10.79 14.59
CA TYR A 426 18.52 -9.35 14.86
C TYR A 426 17.87 -9.03 16.23
N SER A 427 16.77 -9.68 16.57
CA SER A 427 16.09 -9.53 17.86
C SER A 427 16.99 -10.00 19.01
N LEU A 428 17.68 -11.13 18.86
CA LEU A 428 18.67 -11.60 19.85
C LEU A 428 19.82 -10.60 20.07
N MET A 429 20.35 -10.01 18.99
CA MET A 429 21.39 -8.97 19.09
C MET A 429 20.87 -7.74 19.84
N THR A 430 19.67 -7.29 19.51
CA THR A 430 19.04 -6.11 20.14
C THR A 430 18.70 -6.37 21.61
N MET A 431 18.20 -7.55 21.94
CA MET A 431 17.91 -7.94 23.34
C MET A 431 19.17 -7.97 24.20
N ARG A 432 20.27 -8.53 23.69
CA ARG A 432 21.56 -8.51 24.41
C ARG A 432 21.97 -7.07 24.70
N GLN A 433 21.87 -6.19 23.73
CA GLN A 433 22.20 -4.78 23.91
C GLN A 433 21.28 -4.10 24.95
N GLN A 434 19.99 -4.36 24.94
CA GLN A 434 19.03 -3.79 25.90
C GLN A 434 19.27 -4.31 27.31
N ARG A 435 19.52 -5.62 27.48
CA ARG A 435 19.84 -6.22 28.77
C ARG A 435 21.09 -5.63 29.41
N ASP A 436 22.11 -5.35 28.59
CA ASP A 436 23.35 -4.72 29.05
C ASP A 436 23.15 -3.30 29.62
N GLN A 437 21.99 -2.67 29.34
CA GLN A 437 21.67 -1.29 29.78
C GLN A 437 20.77 -1.26 31.03
N MET A 438 20.11 -2.37 31.40
CA MET A 438 19.08 -2.38 32.43
C MET A 438 19.62 -2.75 33.80
N VAL A 439 19.01 -2.18 34.86
CA VAL A 439 19.38 -2.35 36.26
C VAL A 439 18.18 -2.89 37.04
N GLY A 440 18.42 -3.92 37.87
CA GLY A 440 17.46 -4.41 38.86
C GLY A 440 16.19 -5.02 38.25
N GLN A 441 15.04 -4.73 38.86
CA GLN A 441 13.73 -5.33 38.56
C GLN A 441 13.20 -5.00 37.13
N GLN A 442 13.73 -3.96 36.46
CA GLN A 442 13.47 -3.72 35.03
C GLN A 442 13.92 -4.91 34.17
N ALA A 443 14.92 -5.68 34.62
CA ALA A 443 15.35 -6.89 33.94
C ALA A 443 14.28 -8.02 34.02
N GLU A 444 13.40 -8.02 35.01
CA GLU A 444 12.30 -9.00 35.12
C GLU A 444 11.11 -8.63 34.24
N GLN A 445 10.75 -7.34 34.17
CA GLN A 445 9.73 -6.86 33.22
C GLN A 445 10.17 -7.10 31.76
N MET A 446 11.47 -7.08 31.50
CA MET A 446 12.05 -7.44 30.21
C MET A 446 11.83 -8.90 29.82
N LYS A 447 11.69 -9.83 30.74
CA LYS A 447 11.42 -11.24 30.38
C LYS A 447 10.11 -11.37 29.61
N MET A 448 9.06 -10.68 30.01
CA MET A 448 7.78 -10.66 29.28
C MET A 448 7.94 -10.03 27.90
N MET A 449 8.67 -8.92 27.78
CA MET A 449 8.97 -8.26 26.50
C MET A 449 9.86 -9.16 25.61
N GLN A 450 10.79 -9.92 26.17
CA GLN A 450 11.60 -10.90 25.45
C GLN A 450 10.73 -12.01 24.84
N TRP A 451 9.75 -12.53 25.58
CA TRP A 451 8.80 -13.50 25.05
C TRP A 451 8.00 -12.95 23.87
N MET A 452 7.53 -11.69 23.96
CA MET A 452 6.85 -11.02 22.86
C MET A 452 7.77 -10.86 21.63
N MET A 453 9.05 -10.54 21.83
CA MET A 453 10.03 -10.42 20.73
C MET A 453 10.31 -11.76 20.02
N PHE A 454 10.20 -12.90 20.72
CA PHE A 454 10.30 -14.23 20.10
C PHE A 454 8.99 -14.65 19.42
N LEU A 455 7.85 -14.25 19.95
CA LEU A 455 6.55 -14.55 19.37
C LEU A 455 6.32 -13.78 18.06
N MET A 456 6.85 -12.56 17.96
CA MET A 456 6.67 -11.68 16.80
C MET A 456 7.18 -12.29 15.47
N PRO A 457 8.39 -12.88 15.37
CA PRO A 457 8.83 -13.56 14.15
C PRO A 457 7.94 -14.73 13.75
N VAL A 458 7.38 -15.45 14.72
CA VAL A 458 6.43 -16.54 14.46
C VAL A 458 5.11 -15.98 13.88
N MET A 459 4.59 -14.89 14.45
CA MET A 459 3.43 -14.20 13.88
C MET A 459 3.73 -13.67 12.48
N PHE A 460 4.91 -13.10 12.26
CA PHE A 460 5.33 -12.62 10.95
C PHE A 460 5.41 -13.75 9.93
N PHE A 461 5.85 -14.94 10.32
CA PHE A 461 5.85 -16.09 9.43
C PHE A 461 4.44 -16.36 8.86
N PHE A 462 3.44 -16.47 9.71
CA PHE A 462 2.06 -16.71 9.27
C PHE A 462 1.47 -15.56 8.45
N MET A 463 1.90 -14.33 8.70
CA MET A 463 1.44 -13.16 7.99
C MET A 463 2.12 -13.01 6.62
N PHE A 464 3.43 -13.24 6.55
CA PHE A 464 4.24 -12.95 5.36
C PHE A 464 4.47 -14.15 4.44
N ASN A 465 4.03 -15.35 4.82
CA ASN A 465 4.18 -16.53 3.99
C ASN A 465 3.50 -16.40 2.61
N ASP A 466 2.32 -15.78 2.55
CA ASP A 466 1.58 -15.48 1.31
C ASP A 466 2.07 -14.23 0.57
N TYR A 467 3.04 -13.48 1.12
CA TYR A 467 3.49 -12.22 0.55
C TYR A 467 4.57 -12.42 -0.52
N SER A 468 4.76 -11.37 -1.33
CA SER A 468 5.76 -11.40 -2.41
C SER A 468 7.16 -11.69 -1.90
N ALA A 469 7.89 -12.53 -2.63
CA ALA A 469 9.28 -12.86 -2.35
C ALA A 469 10.17 -11.61 -2.37
N GLY A 470 9.90 -10.64 -3.23
CA GLY A 470 10.60 -9.35 -3.26
C GLY A 470 10.46 -8.57 -1.97
N LEU A 471 9.28 -8.55 -1.34
CA LEU A 471 9.07 -7.88 -0.05
C LEU A 471 9.82 -8.61 1.08
N ASN A 472 9.68 -9.93 1.16
CA ASN A 472 10.38 -10.75 2.14
C ASN A 472 11.89 -10.63 1.99
N PHE A 473 12.39 -10.63 0.75
CA PHE A 473 13.80 -10.43 0.42
C PHE A 473 14.29 -9.02 0.83
N TYR A 474 13.53 -7.97 0.56
CA TYR A 474 13.83 -6.62 1.02
C TYR A 474 13.98 -6.58 2.55
N TYR A 475 13.07 -7.18 3.30
CA TYR A 475 13.16 -7.21 4.76
C TYR A 475 14.32 -8.04 5.26
N PHE A 476 14.60 -9.18 4.66
CA PHE A 476 15.76 -10.00 4.95
C PHE A 476 17.07 -9.19 4.80
N VAL A 477 17.26 -8.54 3.64
CA VAL A 477 18.44 -7.71 3.35
C VAL A 477 18.52 -6.50 4.29
N SER A 478 17.38 -5.86 4.58
CA SER A 478 17.30 -4.73 5.50
C SER A 478 17.73 -5.09 6.93
N LEU A 479 17.33 -6.26 7.42
CA LEU A 479 17.75 -6.78 8.72
C LEU A 479 19.23 -7.16 8.73
N PHE A 480 19.70 -7.79 7.66
CA PHE A 480 21.12 -8.13 7.50
C PHE A 480 22.01 -6.88 7.58
N PHE A 481 21.70 -5.82 6.83
CA PHE A 481 22.44 -4.55 6.92
C PHE A 481 22.31 -3.89 8.30
N SER A 482 21.14 -3.96 8.94
CA SER A 482 20.97 -3.45 10.30
C SER A 482 21.86 -4.20 11.31
N ALA A 483 21.92 -5.52 11.20
CA ALA A 483 22.79 -6.34 12.04
C ALA A 483 24.27 -6.03 11.80
N ALA A 484 24.69 -5.87 10.55
CA ALA A 484 26.06 -5.51 10.18
C ALA A 484 26.46 -4.13 10.73
N ILE A 485 25.57 -3.12 10.59
CA ILE A 485 25.77 -1.78 11.15
C ILE A 485 25.91 -1.86 12.69
N MET A 486 25.02 -2.59 13.34
CA MET A 486 25.04 -2.73 14.82
C MET A 486 26.32 -3.43 15.29
N TRP A 487 26.72 -4.50 14.61
CA TRP A 487 27.96 -5.21 14.90
C TRP A 487 29.19 -4.33 14.72
N THR A 488 29.25 -3.57 13.63
CA THR A 488 30.35 -2.62 13.34
C THR A 488 30.43 -1.52 14.41
N LEU A 489 29.30 -0.93 14.77
CA LEU A 489 29.23 0.09 15.82
C LEU A 489 29.68 -0.47 17.18
N ARG A 490 29.30 -1.70 17.50
CA ARG A 490 29.71 -2.36 18.76
C ARG A 490 31.23 -2.60 18.79
N LYS A 491 31.81 -3.07 17.67
CA LYS A 491 33.25 -3.34 17.57
C LYS A 491 34.10 -2.07 17.62
N THR A 492 33.58 -0.98 17.04
CA THR A 492 34.31 0.31 16.97
C THR A 492 34.15 1.19 18.20
N THR A 493 33.18 0.89 19.09
CA THR A 493 32.94 1.68 20.30
C THR A 493 33.80 1.16 21.44
N ASN A 494 34.70 2.02 21.98
CA ASN A 494 35.50 1.74 23.16
C ASN A 494 34.78 2.24 24.40
N ASP A 495 34.36 1.32 25.28
CA ASP A 495 33.55 1.60 26.46
C ASP A 495 34.34 2.42 27.51
N GLU A 496 35.66 2.20 27.68
CA GLU A 496 36.50 2.96 28.62
C GLU A 496 36.66 4.41 28.22
N LYS A 497 36.92 4.65 26.90
CA LYS A 497 36.99 6.03 26.37
C LYS A 497 35.65 6.74 26.50
N LEU A 498 34.55 6.02 26.28
CA LEU A 498 33.22 6.58 26.39
C LEU A 498 32.88 6.97 27.82
N LEU A 499 33.27 6.15 28.81
CA LEU A 499 33.10 6.45 30.22
C LEU A 499 33.92 7.68 30.64
N ALA A 500 35.19 7.77 30.23
CA ALA A 500 36.04 8.91 30.50
C ALA A 500 35.47 10.26 29.95
N ILE A 501 34.87 10.19 28.72
CA ILE A 501 34.19 11.36 28.15
C ILE A 501 32.97 11.77 28.97
N LEU A 502 32.21 10.79 29.49
CA LEU A 502 31.02 11.06 30.31
C LEU A 502 31.40 11.63 31.68
N GLU A 503 32.49 11.15 32.29
CA GLU A 503 33.02 11.68 33.56
C GLU A 503 33.49 13.10 33.41
N LYS A 504 34.24 13.42 32.35
CA LYS A 504 34.63 14.79 32.06
C LYS A 504 33.42 15.73 31.89
N LYS A 505 32.40 15.28 31.17
CA LYS A 505 31.15 16.05 31.03
C LYS A 505 30.37 16.19 32.33
N TYR A 506 30.43 15.21 33.22
CA TYR A 506 29.83 15.29 34.54
C TYR A 506 30.49 16.40 35.38
N GLU A 507 31.82 16.46 35.41
CA GLU A 507 32.57 17.52 36.11
C GLU A 507 32.27 18.92 35.52
N GLU A 508 32.20 19.04 34.20
CA GLU A 508 31.81 20.28 33.51
C GLU A 508 30.38 20.73 33.86
N ASN A 509 29.43 19.79 33.89
CA ASN A 509 28.02 20.07 34.20
C ASN A 509 27.78 20.36 35.68
N LYS A 510 28.60 19.79 36.58
CA LYS A 510 28.54 20.08 38.02
C LYS A 510 28.82 21.55 38.30
N ASN A 511 29.73 22.15 37.52
CA ASN A 511 30.10 23.54 37.64
C ASN A 511 29.18 24.50 36.84
N ASN A 512 28.38 23.97 35.88
CA ASN A 512 27.48 24.77 35.05
C ASN A 512 26.26 23.95 34.59
N PRO A 513 25.22 23.81 35.41
CA PRO A 513 24.07 22.93 35.10
C PRO A 513 23.31 23.44 33.88
N LYS A 514 23.48 22.79 32.74
CA LYS A 514 22.72 23.05 31.52
C LYS A 514 21.28 22.58 31.69
N LYS A 515 20.32 23.51 31.56
CA LYS A 515 18.90 23.16 31.46
C LYS A 515 18.66 22.29 30.21
N LEU A 516 17.95 21.19 30.39
CA LEU A 516 17.46 20.39 29.27
C LEU A 516 16.62 21.27 28.34
N SER A 517 16.84 21.18 27.03
CA SER A 517 16.13 21.98 26.04
C SER A 517 15.37 21.08 25.03
N GLY A 518 14.28 21.60 24.47
CA GLY A 518 13.52 20.95 23.39
C GLY A 518 12.62 19.80 23.84
N LEU A 519 12.51 18.76 22.99
CA LEU A 519 11.61 17.62 23.18
C LEU A 519 11.89 16.85 24.50
N ALA A 520 13.16 16.74 24.89
CA ALA A 520 13.56 16.06 26.12
C ALA A 520 13.04 16.78 27.37
N ALA A 521 13.05 18.12 27.39
CA ALA A 521 12.50 18.91 28.49
C ALA A 521 10.96 18.75 28.57
N ARG A 522 10.27 18.72 27.42
CA ARG A 522 8.80 18.53 27.37
C ARG A 522 8.39 17.14 27.86
N LEU A 523 9.11 16.09 27.45
CA LEU A 523 8.86 14.72 27.88
C LEU A 523 9.13 14.53 29.37
N GLN A 524 10.17 15.16 29.90
CA GLN A 524 10.46 15.15 31.33
C GLN A 524 9.34 15.87 32.11
N ALA A 525 8.91 17.03 31.65
CA ALA A 525 7.80 17.76 32.28
C ALA A 525 6.47 16.95 32.26
N MET A 526 6.19 16.25 31.16
CA MET A 526 5.03 15.34 31.10
C MET A 526 5.15 14.15 32.07
N GLN A 527 6.34 13.57 32.23
CA GLN A 527 6.58 12.50 33.19
C GLN A 527 6.45 12.98 34.64
N GLU A 528 6.99 14.16 34.94
CA GLU A 528 6.84 14.80 36.25
C GLU A 528 5.37 15.08 36.57
N GLN A 529 4.61 15.55 35.62
CA GLN A 529 3.16 15.79 35.76
C GLN A 529 2.37 14.48 35.98
N GLN A 530 2.70 13.41 35.28
CA GLN A 530 2.09 12.10 35.51
C GLN A 530 2.42 11.53 36.89
N MET A 531 3.66 11.66 37.34
CA MET A 531 4.09 11.23 38.67
C MET A 531 3.39 12.04 39.78
N GLU A 532 3.20 13.33 39.59
CA GLU A 532 2.48 14.19 40.53
C GLU A 532 1.00 13.80 40.64
N LEU A 533 0.38 13.48 39.50
CA LEU A 533 -0.99 12.98 39.44
C LEU A 533 -1.14 11.61 40.13
N GLN A 534 -0.17 10.73 39.98
CA GLN A 534 -0.15 9.43 40.69
C GLN A 534 0.01 9.60 42.20
N ARG A 535 0.94 10.45 42.63
CA ARG A 535 1.09 10.78 44.07
C ARG A 535 -0.19 11.33 44.67
N LYS A 536 -0.86 12.26 43.97
CA LYS A 536 -2.15 12.80 44.42
C LYS A 536 -3.24 11.72 44.51
N ARG A 537 -3.24 10.76 43.58
CA ARG A 537 -4.18 9.61 43.64
C ARG A 537 -3.89 8.69 44.83
N GLU A 538 -2.62 8.35 45.07
CA GLU A 538 -2.20 7.53 46.21
C GLU A 538 -2.51 8.19 47.56
N GLU A 539 -2.28 9.51 47.67
CA GLU A 539 -2.67 10.28 48.86
C GLU A 539 -4.20 10.30 49.09
N LEU A 540 -4.97 10.44 48.02
CA LEU A 540 -6.42 10.35 48.08
C LEU A 540 -6.92 8.96 48.48
N GLU A 541 -6.28 7.91 48.00
CA GLU A 541 -6.59 6.53 48.38
C GLU A 541 -6.21 6.23 49.84
N ARG A 542 -5.07 6.73 50.32
CA ARG A 542 -4.68 6.63 51.75
C ARG A 542 -5.66 7.34 52.64
N LYS A 543 -6.08 8.56 52.28
CA LYS A 543 -7.13 9.30 53.00
C LYS A 543 -8.49 8.60 52.97
N ARG A 544 -8.84 7.91 51.88
CA ARG A 544 -10.06 7.12 51.77
C ARG A 544 -10.03 5.83 52.60
N LYS A 545 -8.87 5.23 52.80
CA LYS A 545 -8.68 4.00 53.61
C LYS A 545 -8.48 4.27 55.07
N GLY A 546 -8.52 5.55 55.52
CA GLY A 546 -8.38 5.91 56.94
C GLY A 546 -6.98 5.63 57.51
N LEU A 547 -5.96 5.57 56.66
CA LEU A 547 -4.53 5.39 57.01
C LEU A 547 -3.79 6.73 56.88
#